data_fbb580b9881d25f8b09a0c7ecb409928
#
_entry.id   fbb580b9881d25f8b09a0c7ecb409928
#
_cell.length_a   1.000
_cell.length_b   1.000
_cell.length_c   1.000
_cell.angle_alpha   90.00
_cell.angle_beta   90.00
_cell.angle_gamma   90.00
#
_symmetry.space_group_name_H-M   'P 1'
#
loop_
_entity.id
_entity.type
_entity.pdbx_description
1 polymer ?
#
loop_
_entity_poly.entity_id
_entity_poly.type
_entity_poly.pdbx_seq_one_letter_code
_entity_poly.pdbx_strand_id
1 'polypeptide(L)'
;MTATGTFTPQPGAAPLHRMIRSQAALETRMLLRNGEQLLLTVIIPSLLLVLFSTVDIVDTGADGKAVDFLAPGVLALAVLSTAFTGQAIATGFERRYGVLKRLGASPLPRWALMTAKTCSVLVTEVLQVALLTVIALALGWSPHGNPLTVALLLLLGTAAFSGLGLLMAGTLKAEATLAAANLVFLLLLVGGGVMVSLDKFPDAVRGVLELLPISALSGGLRDVLRDGAGVPWGDLGILAVWAVLGLGAAARWFRWE
;
A
#
# COMPACT_ATOMS: atom_id res chain seq x y z
N MET A 1 28.40 -43.72 28.61
CA MET A 1 28.09 -42.30 28.46
C MET A 1 27.47 -42.12 27.09
N THR A 2 26.17 -42.17 26.99
CA THR A 2 25.41 -41.93 25.72
C THR A 2 25.34 -40.43 25.53
N ALA A 3 26.02 -39.95 24.50
CA ALA A 3 25.88 -38.57 24.07
C ALA A 3 24.37 -38.30 23.75
N THR A 4 23.71 -37.56 24.61
CA THR A 4 22.37 -37.04 24.33
C THR A 4 22.51 -36.09 23.18
N GLY A 5 22.20 -36.57 21.98
CA GLY A 5 22.29 -35.80 20.76
C GLY A 5 21.37 -34.57 20.83
N THR A 6 21.80 -33.47 20.24
CA THR A 6 21.08 -32.21 20.04
C THR A 6 19.79 -32.32 19.18
N PHE A 7 19.38 -33.56 18.88
CA PHE A 7 18.24 -33.89 18.00
C PHE A 7 17.01 -34.41 18.76
N THR A 8 16.85 -34.08 20.04
CA THR A 8 15.59 -34.42 20.74
C THR A 8 14.44 -33.62 20.09
N PRO A 9 13.41 -34.30 19.55
CA PRO A 9 12.26 -33.62 18.98
C PRO A 9 11.62 -32.70 20.04
N GLN A 10 11.49 -31.44 19.74
CA GLN A 10 10.71 -30.51 20.53
C GLN A 10 9.35 -30.31 19.85
N PRO A 11 8.32 -31.14 20.19
CA PRO A 11 7.00 -31.01 19.59
C PRO A 11 6.35 -29.72 20.11
N GLY A 12 5.82 -28.93 19.19
CA GLY A 12 5.08 -27.71 19.49
C GLY A 12 5.21 -26.66 18.39
N ALA A 13 4.22 -25.78 18.29
CA ALA A 13 4.28 -24.65 17.42
C ALA A 13 5.20 -23.55 18.03
N ALA A 14 5.96 -22.86 17.19
CA ALA A 14 6.73 -21.71 17.63
C ALA A 14 5.80 -20.61 18.17
N PRO A 15 6.26 -19.74 19.09
CA PRO A 15 5.47 -18.60 19.53
C PRO A 15 4.98 -17.76 18.35
N LEU A 16 3.71 -17.31 18.41
CA LEU A 16 3.01 -16.65 17.32
C LEU A 16 3.77 -15.47 16.72
N HIS A 17 4.38 -14.64 17.57
CA HIS A 17 5.18 -13.50 17.10
C HIS A 17 6.39 -13.92 16.26
N ARG A 18 7.01 -15.07 16.55
CA ARG A 18 8.11 -15.61 15.74
C ARG A 18 7.60 -16.12 14.40
N MET A 19 6.44 -16.77 14.38
CA MET A 19 5.84 -17.24 13.12
C MET A 19 5.48 -16.06 12.22
N ILE A 20 4.84 -15.00 12.75
CA ILE A 20 4.51 -13.78 12.00
C ILE A 20 5.78 -13.12 11.45
N ARG A 21 6.82 -12.96 12.28
CA ARG A 21 8.08 -12.33 11.85
C ARG A 21 8.79 -13.15 10.77
N SER A 22 8.85 -14.46 10.92
CA SER A 22 9.47 -15.36 9.93
C SER A 22 8.71 -15.32 8.61
N GLN A 23 7.37 -15.35 8.65
CA GLN A 23 6.55 -15.24 7.46
C GLN A 23 6.69 -13.87 6.81
N ALA A 24 6.63 -12.78 7.57
CA ALA A 24 6.83 -11.43 7.05
C ALA A 24 8.22 -11.25 6.40
N ALA A 25 9.27 -11.79 7.03
CA ALA A 25 10.61 -11.75 6.47
C ALA A 25 10.73 -12.54 5.16
N LEU A 26 10.07 -13.71 5.08
CA LEU A 26 10.01 -14.49 3.85
C LEU A 26 9.28 -13.74 2.73
N GLU A 27 8.10 -13.21 3.01
CA GLU A 27 7.29 -12.41 2.08
C GLU A 27 8.08 -11.18 1.58
N THR A 28 8.69 -10.42 2.49
CA THR A 28 9.54 -9.27 2.14
C THR A 28 10.69 -9.68 1.23
N ARG A 29 11.37 -10.79 1.55
CA ARG A 29 12.48 -11.28 0.72
C ARG A 29 12.00 -11.69 -0.67
N MET A 30 10.82 -12.30 -0.78
CA MET A 30 10.23 -12.68 -2.06
C MET A 30 9.87 -11.43 -2.88
N LEU A 31 9.26 -10.41 -2.27
CA LEU A 31 8.95 -9.12 -2.92
C LEU A 31 10.21 -8.42 -3.41
N LEU A 32 11.23 -8.29 -2.56
CA LEU A 32 12.50 -7.63 -2.90
C LEU A 32 13.35 -8.39 -3.93
N ARG A 33 13.08 -9.68 -4.14
CA ARG A 33 13.74 -10.49 -5.19
C ARG A 33 12.93 -10.58 -6.48
N ASN A 34 11.70 -10.09 -6.48
CA ASN A 34 10.89 -10.01 -7.69
C ASN A 34 11.21 -8.72 -8.43
N GLY A 35 12.23 -8.78 -9.32
CA GLY A 35 12.70 -7.62 -10.07
C GLY A 35 11.63 -6.98 -10.94
N GLU A 36 10.72 -7.76 -11.54
CA GLU A 36 9.61 -7.26 -12.34
C GLU A 36 8.66 -6.41 -11.48
N GLN A 37 8.27 -6.91 -10.32
CA GLN A 37 7.38 -6.18 -9.41
C GLN A 37 8.04 -4.92 -8.85
N LEU A 38 9.33 -5.00 -8.46
CA LEU A 38 10.07 -3.82 -8.00
C LEU A 38 10.19 -2.77 -9.11
N LEU A 39 10.43 -3.19 -10.33
CA LEU A 39 10.50 -2.30 -11.48
C LEU A 39 9.18 -1.54 -11.66
N LEU A 40 8.05 -2.23 -11.61
CA LEU A 40 6.74 -1.62 -11.75
C LEU A 40 6.38 -0.71 -10.57
N THR A 41 6.63 -1.16 -9.34
CA THR A 41 6.25 -0.41 -8.13
C THR A 41 7.17 0.76 -7.80
N VAL A 42 8.42 0.74 -8.24
CA VAL A 42 9.41 1.78 -7.97
C VAL A 42 9.65 2.67 -9.18
N ILE A 43 9.89 2.09 -10.36
CA ILE A 43 10.27 2.87 -11.54
C ILE A 43 9.09 3.69 -12.06
N ILE A 44 7.88 3.14 -12.12
CA ILE A 44 6.72 3.90 -12.63
C ILE A 44 6.45 5.15 -11.77
N PRO A 45 6.29 5.07 -10.42
CA PRO A 45 6.11 6.27 -9.61
C PRO A 45 7.29 7.26 -9.72
N SER A 46 8.53 6.74 -9.80
CA SER A 46 9.71 7.59 -9.95
C SER A 46 9.73 8.34 -11.29
N LEU A 47 9.40 7.64 -12.39
CA LEU A 47 9.29 8.25 -13.70
C LEU A 47 8.17 9.28 -13.76
N LEU A 48 7.01 8.98 -13.18
CA LEU A 48 5.90 9.94 -13.10
C LEU A 48 6.34 11.18 -12.32
N LEU A 49 6.98 11.01 -11.17
CA LEU A 49 7.48 12.12 -10.37
C LEU A 49 8.48 12.97 -11.17
N VAL A 50 9.50 12.37 -11.78
CA VAL A 50 10.52 13.08 -12.54
C VAL A 50 9.91 13.74 -13.77
N LEU A 51 9.15 12.98 -14.59
CA LEU A 51 8.59 13.48 -15.85
C LEU A 51 7.66 14.67 -15.61
N PHE A 52 6.69 14.53 -14.72
CA PHE A 52 5.70 15.58 -14.47
C PHE A 52 6.23 16.74 -13.62
N SER A 53 7.34 16.56 -12.91
CA SER A 53 8.02 17.67 -12.23
C SER A 53 8.93 18.48 -13.15
N THR A 54 9.35 17.91 -14.30
CA THR A 54 10.25 18.58 -15.26
C THR A 54 9.53 19.16 -16.47
N VAL A 55 8.31 18.74 -16.73
CA VAL A 55 7.49 19.22 -17.86
C VAL A 55 6.33 20.04 -17.30
N ASP A 56 6.16 21.28 -17.74
CA ASP A 56 5.10 22.21 -17.29
C ASP A 56 3.71 21.78 -17.79
N ILE A 57 3.31 20.53 -17.54
CA ILE A 57 1.98 20.02 -17.89
C ILE A 57 0.98 20.16 -16.73
N VAL A 58 1.50 20.17 -15.50
CA VAL A 58 0.67 20.21 -14.30
C VAL A 58 0.47 21.68 -13.91
N ASP A 59 -0.77 22.13 -14.04
CA ASP A 59 -1.20 23.44 -13.56
C ASP A 59 -1.24 23.42 -12.02
N THR A 60 -0.18 23.94 -11.42
CA THR A 60 0.02 23.93 -9.96
C THR A 60 -0.55 25.16 -9.25
N GLY A 61 -1.25 26.04 -9.99
CA GLY A 61 -1.63 27.37 -9.48
C GLY A 61 -0.42 28.33 -9.48
N ALA A 62 -0.67 29.61 -9.28
CA ALA A 62 0.23 30.71 -9.64
C ALA A 62 1.64 30.72 -9.01
N ASP A 63 1.93 30.00 -7.90
CA ASP A 63 3.16 30.19 -7.14
C ASP A 63 3.85 28.91 -6.62
N GLY A 64 3.52 27.70 -7.10
CA GLY A 64 4.07 26.44 -6.56
C GLY A 64 4.92 25.66 -7.56
N LYS A 65 6.00 25.00 -7.09
CA LYS A 65 6.72 24.03 -7.91
C LYS A 65 5.84 22.81 -8.16
N ALA A 66 5.88 22.25 -9.38
CA ALA A 66 5.13 21.05 -9.73
C ALA A 66 5.42 19.87 -8.78
N VAL A 67 6.66 19.75 -8.31
CA VAL A 67 7.07 18.69 -7.37
C VAL A 67 6.37 18.79 -6.00
N ASP A 68 6.04 19.98 -5.51
CA ASP A 68 5.37 20.16 -4.20
C ASP A 68 3.93 19.65 -4.23
N PHE A 69 3.27 19.71 -5.39
CA PHE A 69 1.95 19.13 -5.61
C PHE A 69 2.01 17.62 -5.91
N LEU A 70 2.99 17.21 -6.74
CA LEU A 70 3.08 15.85 -7.26
C LEU A 70 3.65 14.86 -6.24
N ALA A 71 4.64 15.25 -5.43
CA ALA A 71 5.31 14.33 -4.51
C ALA A 71 4.33 13.67 -3.52
N PRO A 72 3.43 14.39 -2.82
CA PRO A 72 2.42 13.76 -1.96
C PRO A 72 1.48 12.80 -2.72
N GLY A 73 1.06 13.19 -3.93
CA GLY A 73 0.21 12.35 -4.79
C GLY A 73 0.92 11.08 -5.24
N VAL A 74 2.20 11.17 -5.62
CA VAL A 74 3.00 10.01 -6.02
C VAL A 74 3.29 9.08 -4.83
N LEU A 75 3.47 9.62 -3.62
CA LEU A 75 3.56 8.81 -2.40
C LEU A 75 2.25 8.02 -2.16
N ALA A 76 1.10 8.66 -2.33
CA ALA A 76 -0.20 7.97 -2.23
C ALA A 76 -0.36 6.89 -3.32
N LEU A 77 0.09 7.17 -4.55
CA LEU A 77 0.10 6.22 -5.65
C LEU A 77 1.00 5.01 -5.37
N ALA A 78 2.14 5.23 -4.73
CA ALA A 78 3.07 4.19 -4.33
C ALA A 78 2.41 3.22 -3.33
N VAL A 79 1.70 3.73 -2.33
CA VAL A 79 0.91 2.93 -1.38
C VAL A 79 -0.18 2.14 -2.11
N LEU A 80 -0.97 2.78 -2.97
CA LEU A 80 -2.00 2.12 -3.78
C LEU A 80 -1.42 0.98 -4.63
N SER A 81 -0.30 1.22 -5.31
CA SER A 81 0.36 0.23 -6.17
C SER A 81 0.83 -0.99 -5.39
N THR A 82 1.48 -0.78 -4.25
CA THR A 82 2.11 -1.84 -3.46
C THR A 82 1.11 -2.54 -2.56
N ALA A 83 0.33 -1.81 -1.76
CA ALA A 83 -0.58 -2.37 -0.77
C ALA A 83 -1.87 -2.92 -1.38
N PHE A 84 -2.36 -2.36 -2.48
CA PHE A 84 -3.56 -2.85 -3.14
C PHE A 84 -3.22 -3.76 -4.33
N THR A 85 -2.68 -3.20 -5.40
CA THR A 85 -2.51 -3.93 -6.67
C THR A 85 -1.50 -5.07 -6.54
N GLY A 86 -0.30 -4.76 -6.06
CA GLY A 86 0.78 -5.74 -5.89
C GLY A 86 0.38 -6.88 -4.96
N GLN A 87 -0.20 -6.53 -3.80
CA GLN A 87 -0.63 -7.52 -2.80
C GLN A 87 -1.81 -8.36 -3.29
N ALA A 88 -2.80 -7.76 -3.95
CA ALA A 88 -3.95 -8.48 -4.50
C ALA A 88 -3.51 -9.50 -5.54
N ILE A 89 -2.67 -9.09 -6.51
CA ILE A 89 -2.19 -9.97 -7.57
C ILE A 89 -1.33 -11.09 -7.01
N ALA A 90 -0.32 -10.78 -6.20
CA ALA A 90 0.57 -11.77 -5.60
C ALA A 90 -0.21 -12.82 -4.80
N THR A 91 -1.12 -12.36 -3.90
CA THR A 91 -1.92 -13.26 -3.07
C THR A 91 -2.93 -14.07 -3.88
N GLY A 92 -3.51 -13.50 -4.95
CA GLY A 92 -4.40 -14.21 -5.87
C GLY A 92 -3.69 -15.37 -6.57
N PHE A 93 -2.47 -15.16 -7.05
CA PHE A 93 -1.66 -16.21 -7.68
C PHE A 93 -1.13 -17.22 -6.67
N GLU A 94 -0.71 -16.81 -5.46
CA GLU A 94 -0.35 -17.75 -4.39
C GLU A 94 -1.50 -18.70 -4.06
N ARG A 95 -2.74 -18.20 -4.04
CA ARG A 95 -3.93 -19.03 -3.86
C ARG A 95 -4.08 -20.01 -5.01
N ARG A 96 -3.98 -19.56 -6.25
CA ARG A 96 -4.07 -20.40 -7.45
C ARG A 96 -3.04 -21.53 -7.47
N TYR A 97 -1.80 -21.24 -7.07
CA TYR A 97 -0.73 -22.25 -7.01
C TYR A 97 -0.74 -23.09 -5.74
N GLY A 98 -1.75 -22.96 -4.88
CA GLY A 98 -1.90 -23.76 -3.67
C GLY A 98 -0.89 -23.44 -2.56
N VAL A 99 -0.18 -22.30 -2.66
CA VAL A 99 0.75 -21.84 -1.61
C VAL A 99 -0.01 -21.56 -0.32
N LEU A 100 -1.14 -20.86 -0.42
CA LEU A 100 -1.98 -20.55 0.75
C LEU A 100 -2.55 -21.81 1.39
N LYS A 101 -2.91 -22.83 0.60
CA LYS A 101 -3.39 -24.11 1.11
C LYS A 101 -2.30 -24.83 1.93
N ARG A 102 -1.04 -24.79 1.47
CA ARG A 102 0.10 -25.34 2.20
C ARG A 102 0.37 -24.56 3.50
N LEU A 103 0.28 -23.24 3.46
CA LEU A 103 0.40 -22.38 4.66
C LEU A 103 -0.75 -22.65 5.63
N GLY A 104 -1.96 -22.91 5.15
CA GLY A 104 -3.12 -23.27 5.96
C GLY A 104 -2.99 -24.61 6.71
N ALA A 105 -2.10 -25.52 6.24
CA ALA A 105 -1.73 -26.75 6.95
C ALA A 105 -0.68 -26.51 8.06
N SER A 106 -0.09 -25.32 8.14
CA SER A 106 0.83 -24.91 9.20
C SER A 106 0.08 -24.41 10.43
N PRO A 107 0.71 -24.35 11.63
CA PRO A 107 0.08 -23.80 12.83
C PRO A 107 -0.13 -22.28 12.81
N LEU A 108 0.08 -21.61 11.66
CA LEU A 108 -0.10 -20.18 11.48
C LEU A 108 -1.59 -19.84 11.27
N PRO A 109 -2.26 -19.11 12.17
CA PRO A 109 -3.65 -18.73 11.97
C PRO A 109 -3.82 -17.73 10.84
N ARG A 110 -5.01 -17.71 10.22
CA ARG A 110 -5.32 -16.87 9.04
C ARG A 110 -4.98 -15.39 9.24
N TRP A 111 -5.41 -14.83 10.37
CA TRP A 111 -5.15 -13.43 10.68
C TRP A 111 -3.65 -13.13 10.81
N ALA A 112 -2.86 -14.09 11.32
CA ALA A 112 -1.41 -13.92 11.43
C ALA A 112 -0.72 -13.92 10.07
N LEU A 113 -1.22 -14.70 9.10
CA LEU A 113 -0.74 -14.63 7.72
C LEU A 113 -1.08 -13.27 7.09
N MET A 114 -2.32 -12.78 7.26
CA MET A 114 -2.71 -11.45 6.77
C MET A 114 -1.83 -10.35 7.38
N THR A 115 -1.59 -10.42 8.70
CA THR A 115 -0.67 -9.50 9.40
C THR A 115 0.74 -9.58 8.83
N ALA A 116 1.27 -10.78 8.61
CA ALA A 116 2.61 -10.96 8.03
C ALA A 116 2.71 -10.35 6.62
N LYS A 117 1.69 -10.51 5.78
CA LYS A 117 1.61 -9.90 4.44
C LYS A 117 1.55 -8.37 4.52
N THR A 118 0.71 -7.81 5.38
CA THR A 118 0.65 -6.36 5.57
C THR A 118 1.98 -5.81 6.11
N CYS A 119 2.64 -6.51 7.04
CA CYS A 119 3.97 -6.13 7.52
C CYS A 119 5.03 -6.15 6.40
N SER A 120 4.98 -7.13 5.49
CA SER A 120 5.93 -7.17 4.36
C SER A 120 5.71 -6.03 3.38
N VAL A 121 4.46 -5.66 3.13
CA VAL A 121 4.09 -4.48 2.34
C VAL A 121 4.62 -3.20 2.99
N LEU A 122 4.41 -3.02 4.30
CA LEU A 122 4.94 -1.85 5.04
C LEU A 122 6.46 -1.70 4.91
N VAL A 123 7.21 -2.81 5.01
CA VAL A 123 8.67 -2.76 4.83
C VAL A 123 9.04 -2.31 3.42
N THR A 124 8.35 -2.84 2.40
CA THR A 124 8.57 -2.44 1.01
C THR A 124 8.21 -0.98 0.78
N GLU A 125 7.11 -0.51 1.36
CA GLU A 125 6.68 0.89 1.28
C GLU A 125 7.66 1.86 1.94
N VAL A 126 8.23 1.50 3.10
CA VAL A 126 9.26 2.33 3.75
C VAL A 126 10.44 2.56 2.80
N LEU A 127 10.91 1.51 2.13
CA LEU A 127 11.99 1.63 1.14
C LEU A 127 11.57 2.47 -0.06
N GLN A 128 10.35 2.29 -0.55
CA GLN A 128 9.80 3.02 -1.68
C GLN A 128 9.58 4.50 -1.36
N VAL A 129 8.98 4.81 -0.22
CA VAL A 129 8.76 6.18 0.28
C VAL A 129 10.12 6.89 0.47
N ALA A 130 11.10 6.21 1.07
CA ALA A 130 12.44 6.77 1.25
C ALA A 130 13.08 7.12 -0.10
N LEU A 131 13.02 6.22 -1.08
CA LEU A 131 13.56 6.48 -2.42
C LEU A 131 12.84 7.62 -3.14
N LEU A 132 11.50 7.62 -3.14
CA LEU A 132 10.71 8.70 -3.76
C LEU A 132 10.95 10.04 -3.09
N THR A 133 11.11 10.07 -1.77
CA THR A 133 11.48 11.27 -1.01
C THR A 133 12.84 11.80 -1.43
N VAL A 134 13.85 10.93 -1.58
CA VAL A 134 15.19 11.33 -2.05
C VAL A 134 15.10 11.92 -3.47
N ILE A 135 14.36 11.30 -4.37
CA ILE A 135 14.15 11.81 -5.74
C ILE A 135 13.44 13.17 -5.71
N ALA A 136 12.37 13.30 -4.91
CA ALA A 136 11.63 14.55 -4.78
C ALA A 136 12.50 15.70 -4.24
N LEU A 137 13.32 15.44 -3.20
CA LEU A 137 14.27 16.41 -2.65
C LEU A 137 15.31 16.83 -3.69
N ALA A 138 15.81 15.90 -4.51
CA ALA A 138 16.73 16.19 -5.61
C ALA A 138 16.09 17.07 -6.69
N LEU A 139 14.75 16.99 -6.87
CA LEU A 139 13.96 17.85 -7.75
C LEU A 139 13.59 19.20 -7.12
N GLY A 140 14.05 19.47 -5.89
CA GLY A 140 13.82 20.72 -5.18
C GLY A 140 12.52 20.78 -4.39
N TRP A 141 11.97 19.61 -4.01
CA TRP A 141 10.83 19.52 -3.09
C TRP A 141 11.17 20.07 -1.71
N SER A 142 10.25 20.80 -1.12
CA SER A 142 10.40 21.39 0.21
C SER A 142 9.24 20.93 1.11
N PRO A 143 9.30 19.70 1.68
CA PRO A 143 8.22 19.19 2.52
C PRO A 143 8.10 20.00 3.82
N HIS A 144 6.86 20.30 4.20
CA HIS A 144 6.50 20.92 5.47
C HIS A 144 5.79 19.90 6.37
N GLY A 145 5.40 20.33 7.55
CA GLY A 145 4.52 19.57 8.43
C GLY A 145 5.19 18.49 9.28
N ASN A 146 4.37 17.74 10.00
CA ASN A 146 4.84 16.78 11.00
C ASN A 146 5.03 15.38 10.39
N PRO A 147 6.24 14.80 10.44
CA PRO A 147 6.50 13.47 9.90
C PRO A 147 5.70 12.35 10.58
N LEU A 148 5.28 12.55 11.84
CA LEU A 148 4.42 11.57 12.53
C LEU A 148 3.02 11.50 11.91
N THR A 149 2.46 12.65 11.51
CA THR A 149 1.17 12.71 10.81
C THR A 149 1.27 12.03 9.45
N VAL A 150 2.36 12.26 8.72
CA VAL A 150 2.64 11.57 7.44
C VAL A 150 2.72 10.08 7.64
N ALA A 151 3.47 9.61 8.65
CA ALA A 151 3.57 8.18 8.95
C ALA A 151 2.21 7.57 9.29
N LEU A 152 1.36 8.28 10.04
CA LEU A 152 0.01 7.82 10.39
C LEU A 152 -0.89 7.70 9.14
N LEU A 153 -0.86 8.69 8.24
CA LEU A 153 -1.57 8.65 6.96
C LEU A 153 -1.13 7.47 6.11
N LEU A 154 0.18 7.26 5.97
CA LEU A 154 0.73 6.12 5.22
C LEU A 154 0.32 4.79 5.85
N LEU A 155 0.41 4.63 7.17
CA LEU A 155 0.02 3.41 7.87
C LEU A 155 -1.47 3.08 7.71
N LEU A 156 -2.36 4.07 7.86
CA LEU A 156 -3.79 3.88 7.66
C LEU A 156 -4.12 3.63 6.19
N GLY A 157 -3.47 4.33 5.26
CA GLY A 157 -3.59 4.08 3.83
C GLY A 157 -3.19 2.66 3.47
N THR A 158 -2.04 2.20 3.95
CA THR A 158 -1.57 0.82 3.77
C THR A 158 -2.57 -0.19 4.32
N ALA A 159 -3.09 0.03 5.52
CA ALA A 159 -4.07 -0.87 6.13
C ALA A 159 -5.36 -0.94 5.30
N ALA A 160 -5.86 0.21 4.83
CA ALA A 160 -7.06 0.30 3.99
C ALA A 160 -6.85 -0.44 2.66
N PHE A 161 -5.78 -0.15 1.94
CA PHE A 161 -5.49 -0.75 0.64
C PHE A 161 -5.11 -2.23 0.75
N SER A 162 -4.34 -2.63 1.76
CA SER A 162 -4.05 -4.04 2.03
C SER A 162 -5.32 -4.84 2.32
N GLY A 163 -6.23 -4.28 3.12
CA GLY A 163 -7.52 -4.91 3.39
C GLY A 163 -8.34 -5.15 2.12
N LEU A 164 -8.46 -4.13 1.27
CA LEU A 164 -9.17 -4.22 -0.01
C LEU A 164 -8.48 -5.19 -0.99
N GLY A 165 -7.15 -5.14 -1.08
CA GLY A 165 -6.36 -6.04 -1.92
C GLY A 165 -6.50 -7.51 -1.50
N LEU A 166 -6.40 -7.79 -0.21
CA LEU A 166 -6.60 -9.14 0.34
C LEU A 166 -8.04 -9.62 0.17
N LEU A 167 -9.05 -8.75 0.35
CA LEU A 167 -10.45 -9.09 0.09
C LEU A 167 -10.65 -9.52 -1.36
N MET A 168 -10.12 -8.75 -2.30
CA MET A 168 -10.19 -9.06 -3.73
C MET A 168 -9.49 -10.39 -4.05
N ALA A 169 -8.26 -10.58 -3.57
CA ALA A 169 -7.50 -11.81 -3.76
C ALA A 169 -8.18 -13.04 -3.14
N GLY A 170 -8.88 -12.86 -2.02
CA GLY A 170 -9.58 -13.93 -1.31
C GLY A 170 -10.93 -14.32 -1.91
N THR A 171 -11.52 -13.47 -2.75
CA THR A 171 -12.89 -13.67 -3.29
C THR A 171 -12.92 -13.98 -4.78
N LEU A 172 -12.02 -13.40 -5.57
CA LEU A 172 -11.96 -13.55 -7.02
C LEU A 172 -10.94 -14.65 -7.43
N LYS A 173 -11.08 -15.17 -8.64
CA LYS A 173 -10.05 -16.03 -9.27
C LYS A 173 -8.81 -15.19 -9.62
N ALA A 174 -7.62 -15.79 -9.67
CA ALA A 174 -6.36 -15.08 -9.87
C ALA A 174 -6.35 -14.16 -11.11
N GLU A 175 -6.86 -14.65 -12.25
CA GLU A 175 -6.94 -13.86 -13.49
C GLU A 175 -7.94 -12.71 -13.37
N ALA A 176 -9.08 -12.95 -12.70
CA ALA A 176 -10.06 -11.91 -12.43
C ALA A 176 -9.51 -10.89 -11.42
N THR A 177 -8.73 -11.33 -10.43
CA THR A 177 -8.04 -10.44 -9.48
C THR A 177 -7.05 -9.53 -10.22
N LEU A 178 -6.25 -10.08 -11.13
CA LEU A 178 -5.31 -9.31 -11.96
C LEU A 178 -6.03 -8.23 -12.76
N ALA A 179 -7.10 -8.59 -13.48
CA ALA A 179 -7.85 -7.65 -14.30
C ALA A 179 -8.56 -6.58 -13.46
N ALA A 180 -9.23 -7.01 -12.38
CA ALA A 180 -9.98 -6.11 -11.51
C ALA A 180 -9.06 -5.17 -10.71
N ALA A 181 -7.91 -5.67 -10.21
CA ALA A 181 -6.95 -4.84 -9.49
C ALA A 181 -6.38 -3.73 -10.38
N ASN A 182 -6.02 -4.04 -11.62
CA ASN A 182 -5.54 -3.05 -12.57
C ASN A 182 -6.64 -2.05 -12.98
N LEU A 183 -7.87 -2.52 -13.19
CA LEU A 183 -9.00 -1.63 -13.50
C LEU A 183 -9.27 -0.67 -12.33
N VAL A 184 -9.36 -1.18 -11.10
CA VAL A 184 -9.59 -0.36 -9.91
C VAL A 184 -8.43 0.60 -9.69
N PHE A 185 -7.18 0.15 -9.87
CA PHE A 185 -6.01 1.01 -9.82
C PHE A 185 -6.13 2.19 -10.78
N LEU A 186 -6.49 1.93 -12.04
CA LEU A 186 -6.65 2.97 -13.05
C LEU A 186 -7.78 3.95 -12.70
N LEU A 187 -8.93 3.43 -12.24
CA LEU A 187 -10.05 4.27 -11.80
C LEU A 187 -9.68 5.16 -10.61
N LEU A 188 -8.97 4.60 -9.62
CA LEU A 188 -8.49 5.33 -8.46
C LEU A 188 -7.39 6.33 -8.81
N LEU A 189 -6.51 6.01 -9.76
CA LEU A 189 -5.48 6.94 -10.24
C LEU A 189 -6.11 8.19 -10.86
N VAL A 190 -7.13 8.00 -11.70
CA VAL A 190 -7.82 9.11 -12.39
C VAL A 190 -8.74 9.87 -11.42
N GLY A 191 -9.57 9.15 -10.66
CA GLY A 191 -10.59 9.75 -9.77
C GLY A 191 -10.07 10.16 -8.39
N GLY A 192 -8.86 9.75 -8.02
CA GLY A 192 -8.33 9.92 -6.66
C GLY A 192 -7.59 11.23 -6.39
N GLY A 193 -7.67 12.21 -7.27
CA GLY A 193 -6.99 13.48 -7.05
C GLY A 193 -5.45 13.40 -7.04
N VAL A 194 -4.86 12.28 -7.47
CA VAL A 194 -3.41 12.05 -7.40
C VAL A 194 -2.64 12.99 -8.32
N MET A 195 -3.06 13.10 -9.57
CA MET A 195 -2.39 13.91 -10.60
C MET A 195 -3.14 15.21 -10.91
N VAL A 196 -4.44 15.24 -10.68
CA VAL A 196 -5.32 16.37 -10.95
C VAL A 196 -6.09 16.68 -9.68
N SER A 197 -6.10 17.95 -9.24
CA SER A 197 -6.85 18.36 -8.05
C SER A 197 -8.35 18.04 -8.22
N LEU A 198 -9.00 17.59 -7.13
CA LEU A 198 -10.44 17.28 -7.11
C LEU A 198 -11.31 18.50 -7.42
N ASP A 199 -10.79 19.72 -7.24
CA ASP A 199 -11.50 20.97 -7.55
C ASP A 199 -11.80 21.14 -9.05
N LYS A 200 -11.09 20.39 -9.92
CA LYS A 200 -11.34 20.40 -11.37
C LYS A 200 -12.47 19.47 -11.80
N PHE A 201 -13.03 18.67 -10.88
CA PHE A 201 -14.16 17.78 -11.17
C PHE A 201 -15.49 18.48 -10.89
N PRO A 202 -16.58 18.08 -11.59
CA PRO A 202 -17.92 18.60 -11.33
C PRO A 202 -18.36 18.30 -9.89
N ASP A 203 -19.05 19.25 -9.24
CA ASP A 203 -19.49 19.13 -7.83
C ASP A 203 -20.29 17.86 -7.55
N ALA A 204 -21.11 17.40 -8.51
CA ALA A 204 -21.90 16.19 -8.38
C ALA A 204 -21.07 14.91 -8.17
N VAL A 205 -19.85 14.87 -8.68
CA VAL A 205 -18.97 13.70 -8.61
C VAL A 205 -17.93 13.87 -7.49
N ARG A 206 -17.52 15.10 -7.22
CA ARG A 206 -16.51 15.48 -6.25
C ARG A 206 -16.78 14.88 -4.87
N GLY A 207 -17.99 15.02 -4.33
CA GLY A 207 -18.36 14.52 -3.01
C GLY A 207 -18.20 13.00 -2.87
N VAL A 208 -18.38 12.24 -3.96
CA VAL A 208 -18.13 10.79 -3.98
C VAL A 208 -16.65 10.49 -4.06
N LEU A 209 -15.90 11.24 -4.88
CA LEU A 209 -14.47 11.05 -5.05
C LEU A 209 -13.68 11.37 -3.76
N GLU A 210 -14.11 12.36 -3.00
CA GLU A 210 -13.50 12.74 -1.72
C GLU A 210 -13.59 11.61 -0.66
N LEU A 211 -14.60 10.74 -0.75
CA LEU A 211 -14.74 9.59 0.16
C LEU A 211 -13.87 8.39 -0.23
N LEU A 212 -13.20 8.43 -1.38
CA LEU A 212 -12.30 7.35 -1.79
C LEU A 212 -11.03 7.32 -0.92
N PRO A 213 -10.52 6.14 -0.58
CA PRO A 213 -9.32 6.03 0.26
C PRO A 213 -8.08 6.67 -0.37
N ILE A 214 -7.98 6.68 -1.70
CA ILE A 214 -6.87 7.32 -2.39
C ILE A 214 -6.97 8.86 -2.32
N SER A 215 -8.16 9.42 -2.39
CA SER A 215 -8.39 10.86 -2.28
C SER A 215 -8.05 11.36 -0.88
N ALA A 216 -8.53 10.65 0.15
CA ALA A 216 -8.18 10.96 1.54
C ALA A 216 -6.66 10.83 1.79
N LEU A 217 -6.00 9.81 1.23
CA LEU A 217 -4.55 9.67 1.39
C LEU A 217 -3.79 10.77 0.66
N SER A 218 -4.11 11.05 -0.61
CA SER A 218 -3.41 12.06 -1.41
C SER A 218 -3.69 13.47 -0.92
N GLY A 219 -4.93 13.75 -0.50
CA GLY A 219 -5.36 15.03 0.08
C GLY A 219 -4.67 15.28 1.41
N GLY A 220 -4.80 14.37 2.36
CA GLY A 220 -4.18 14.49 3.68
C GLY A 220 -2.65 14.61 3.61
N LEU A 221 -1.99 13.89 2.68
CA LEU A 221 -0.55 14.06 2.45
C LEU A 221 -0.21 15.45 1.88
N ARG A 222 -1.05 16.03 1.01
CA ARG A 222 -0.84 17.40 0.49
C ARG A 222 -1.04 18.44 1.56
N ASP A 223 -2.12 18.35 2.33
CA ASP A 223 -2.41 19.27 3.42
C ASP A 223 -1.22 19.36 4.40
N VAL A 224 -0.63 18.21 4.73
CA VAL A 224 0.50 18.15 5.65
C VAL A 224 1.81 18.57 4.99
N LEU A 225 2.14 17.99 3.83
CA LEU A 225 3.48 18.11 3.23
C LEU A 225 3.68 19.38 2.38
N ARG A 226 2.60 19.88 1.76
CA ARG A 226 2.64 21.09 0.95
C ARG A 226 2.21 22.32 1.75
N ASP A 227 1.03 22.22 2.40
CA ASP A 227 0.40 23.39 3.02
C ASP A 227 0.80 23.56 4.49
N GLY A 228 1.56 22.60 5.05
CA GLY A 228 1.99 22.63 6.47
C GLY A 228 0.83 22.59 7.45
N ALA A 229 -0.33 22.12 7.01
CA ALA A 229 -1.52 22.02 7.84
C ALA A 229 -1.30 21.08 9.04
N GLY A 230 -2.11 21.24 10.06
CA GLY A 230 -2.14 20.35 11.21
C GLY A 230 -2.58 18.93 10.84
N VAL A 231 -3.11 18.19 11.82
CA VAL A 231 -3.56 16.81 11.59
C VAL A 231 -4.87 16.80 10.78
N PRO A 232 -4.91 16.16 9.59
CA PRO A 232 -6.11 16.09 8.74
C PRO A 232 -7.07 15.00 9.27
N TRP A 233 -7.82 15.32 10.32
CA TRP A 233 -8.70 14.36 11.02
C TRP A 233 -9.77 13.75 10.13
N GLY A 234 -10.28 14.50 9.13
CA GLY A 234 -11.26 14.02 8.16
C GLY A 234 -10.70 12.86 7.32
N ASP A 235 -9.53 13.06 6.73
CA ASP A 235 -8.86 12.06 5.91
C ASP A 235 -8.42 10.83 6.70
N LEU A 236 -7.88 11.05 7.90
CA LEU A 236 -7.56 9.96 8.82
C LEU A 236 -8.82 9.15 9.19
N GLY A 237 -9.95 9.81 9.41
CA GLY A 237 -11.24 9.17 9.67
C GLY A 237 -11.71 8.31 8.50
N ILE A 238 -11.64 8.83 7.26
CA ILE A 238 -11.99 8.09 6.05
C ILE A 238 -11.08 6.88 5.87
N LEU A 239 -9.76 7.06 6.00
CA LEU A 239 -8.80 5.96 5.90
C LEU A 239 -9.00 4.91 6.98
N ALA A 240 -9.30 5.30 8.22
CA ALA A 240 -9.58 4.37 9.32
C ALA A 240 -10.84 3.54 9.04
N VAL A 241 -11.90 4.16 8.53
CA VAL A 241 -13.14 3.45 8.12
C VAL A 241 -12.82 2.44 7.03
N TRP A 242 -12.10 2.82 5.97
CA TRP A 242 -11.72 1.91 4.91
C TRP A 242 -10.80 0.78 5.39
N ALA A 243 -9.87 1.06 6.31
CA ALA A 243 -9.01 0.05 6.92
C ALA A 243 -9.82 -0.99 7.71
N VAL A 244 -10.74 -0.54 8.56
CA VAL A 244 -11.62 -1.43 9.35
C VAL A 244 -12.52 -2.26 8.45
N LEU A 245 -13.18 -1.64 7.46
CA LEU A 245 -14.05 -2.32 6.52
C LEU A 245 -13.26 -3.31 5.64
N GLY A 246 -12.14 -2.88 5.06
CA GLY A 246 -11.32 -3.71 4.18
C GLY A 246 -10.71 -4.92 4.90
N LEU A 247 -10.04 -4.69 6.02
CA LEU A 247 -9.41 -5.76 6.81
C LEU A 247 -10.48 -6.68 7.45
N GLY A 248 -11.58 -6.11 7.97
CA GLY A 248 -12.68 -6.89 8.53
C GLY A 248 -13.36 -7.77 7.48
N ALA A 249 -13.62 -7.22 6.28
CA ALA A 249 -14.18 -7.96 5.15
C ALA A 249 -13.20 -9.05 4.67
N ALA A 250 -11.91 -8.73 4.55
CA ALA A 250 -10.89 -9.72 4.21
C ALA A 250 -10.85 -10.84 5.25
N ALA A 251 -10.81 -10.52 6.54
CA ALA A 251 -10.79 -11.54 7.60
C ALA A 251 -12.03 -12.45 7.57
N ARG A 252 -13.20 -11.92 7.16
CA ARG A 252 -14.48 -12.65 7.15
C ARG A 252 -14.69 -13.52 5.91
N TRP A 253 -14.30 -13.02 4.72
CA TRP A 253 -14.63 -13.64 3.44
C TRP A 253 -13.42 -14.21 2.67
N PHE A 254 -12.20 -14.09 3.21
CA PHE A 254 -11.03 -14.64 2.56
C PHE A 254 -11.12 -16.17 2.44
N ARG A 255 -11.04 -16.68 1.21
CA ARG A 255 -11.04 -18.11 0.90
C ARG A 255 -9.61 -18.59 0.63
N TRP A 256 -9.26 -19.74 1.20
CA TRP A 256 -7.93 -20.35 1.04
C TRP A 256 -7.83 -21.24 -0.20
N GLU A 257 -8.97 -21.57 -0.79
CA GLU A 257 -9.09 -22.45 -1.94
C GLU A 257 -9.66 -21.72 -3.15
#